data_b6b0d4d450370fdaf5af7996d36168c1
#
_entry.id   b6b0d4d450370fdaf5af7996d36168c1
#
_cell.length_a   1.000
_cell.length_b   1.000
_cell.length_c   1.000
_cell.angle_alpha   90.00
_cell.angle_beta   90.00
_cell.angle_gamma   90.00
#
_symmetry.space_group_name_H-M   'P 1'
#
loop_
_entity.id
_entity.type
_entity.pdbx_description
1 polymer ?
#
loop_
_entity_poly.entity_id
_entity_poly.type
_entity_poly.pdbx_seq_one_letter_code
_entity_poly.pdbx_strand_id
1 'polypeptide(L)'
;TARMLEILLKQSFEGENSPLLSDKYSSWIKSITTISTPHNGSNIVPIMLDIFPIALSLAPWFGSVNNKTIDRLYNFDLEHWGLERRPGESFDDFFSRLSNSPISESKNLCSWELSPEGAKEFNQQYEEEDSVYYFSFSTYSTKVKEGSVFHKPDSEMSIHLWPTGILLGKYNNAIDSGWYKNDGVVNSVSMSHPFGSKVVPFNRRNPVTGAWQLVKTLNMDHQA
;
A
#
# COMPACT_ATOMS: atom_id res chain seq x y z
N THR A 1 -9.40 0.37 3.84
CA THR A 1 -10.80 -0.11 3.88
C THR A 1 -11.49 0.18 5.21
N ALA A 2 -10.93 -0.22 6.39
CA ALA A 2 -11.58 -0.02 7.68
C ALA A 2 -11.75 1.48 8.03
N ARG A 3 -10.72 2.30 7.83
CA ARG A 3 -10.82 3.75 8.03
C ARG A 3 -11.77 4.41 7.02
N MET A 4 -11.82 3.91 5.79
CA MET A 4 -12.77 4.42 4.81
C MET A 4 -14.21 4.15 5.27
N LEU A 5 -14.50 2.96 5.79
CA LEU A 5 -15.83 2.66 6.35
C LEU A 5 -16.17 3.57 7.54
N GLU A 6 -15.20 3.82 8.42
CA GLU A 6 -15.35 4.76 9.53
C GLU A 6 -15.75 6.17 9.05
N ILE A 7 -15.04 6.67 8.02
CA ILE A 7 -15.32 7.96 7.41
C ILE A 7 -16.72 7.98 6.80
N LEU A 8 -17.06 6.96 6.01
CA LEU A 8 -18.38 6.82 5.38
C LEU A 8 -19.54 6.79 6.37
N LEU A 9 -19.33 6.22 7.55
CA LEU A 9 -20.38 6.16 8.60
C LEU A 9 -20.56 7.47 9.34
N LYS A 10 -19.64 8.40 9.25
CA LYS A 10 -19.62 9.64 10.04
C LYS A 10 -19.80 10.92 9.24
N GLN A 11 -19.50 10.87 7.95
CA GLN A 11 -19.65 12.02 7.05
C GLN A 11 -20.92 11.89 6.23
N SER A 12 -21.64 13.01 6.09
CA SER A 12 -22.69 13.12 5.08
C SER A 12 -22.04 13.44 3.73
N PHE A 13 -22.37 12.69 2.70
CA PHE A 13 -21.93 12.92 1.33
C PHE A 13 -23.06 13.53 0.53
N GLU A 14 -22.78 14.58 -0.24
CA GLU A 14 -23.77 15.22 -1.11
C GLU A 14 -24.31 14.21 -2.12
N GLY A 15 -25.63 14.08 -2.18
CA GLY A 15 -26.31 13.11 -3.07
C GLY A 15 -26.40 11.68 -2.52
N GLU A 16 -25.80 11.39 -1.36
CA GLU A 16 -25.89 10.06 -0.72
C GLU A 16 -27.09 10.02 0.25
N ASN A 17 -28.02 9.11 -0.02
CA ASN A 17 -29.26 8.95 0.78
C ASN A 17 -29.36 7.58 1.46
N SER A 18 -28.28 6.79 1.48
CA SER A 18 -28.29 5.48 2.12
C SER A 18 -28.52 5.61 3.63
N PRO A 19 -29.51 4.87 4.19
CA PRO A 19 -29.69 4.85 5.64
C PRO A 19 -28.49 4.30 6.41
N LEU A 20 -27.56 3.63 5.72
CA LEU A 20 -26.32 3.09 6.29
C LEU A 20 -25.24 4.18 6.48
N LEU A 21 -25.33 5.29 5.77
CA LEU A 21 -24.34 6.37 5.77
C LEU A 21 -24.91 7.62 6.48
N SER A 22 -25.63 7.42 7.57
CA SER A 22 -26.15 8.50 8.40
C SER A 22 -25.47 8.53 9.77
N ASP A 23 -25.42 9.71 10.40
CA ASP A 23 -24.82 9.93 11.72
C ASP A 23 -25.31 8.95 12.81
N LYS A 24 -26.47 8.39 12.59
CA LYS A 24 -27.10 7.39 13.45
C LYS A 24 -26.23 6.14 13.65
N TYR A 25 -25.37 5.78 12.70
CA TYR A 25 -24.53 4.60 12.75
C TYR A 25 -23.05 4.89 13.05
N SER A 26 -22.70 6.14 13.29
CA SER A 26 -21.32 6.55 13.56
C SER A 26 -20.66 5.81 14.73
N SER A 27 -21.45 5.31 15.68
CA SER A 27 -20.99 4.55 16.85
C SER A 27 -20.78 3.06 16.62
N TRP A 28 -21.01 2.54 15.42
CA TRP A 28 -20.88 1.11 15.14
C TRP A 28 -19.44 0.62 15.18
N ILE A 29 -18.50 1.44 14.75
CA ILE A 29 -17.08 1.11 14.78
C ILE A 29 -16.53 1.48 16.17
N LYS A 30 -16.10 0.46 16.90
CA LYS A 30 -15.52 0.61 18.25
C LYS A 30 -14.00 0.51 18.22
N SER A 31 -13.47 -0.26 17.28
CA SER A 31 -12.02 -0.40 17.11
C SER A 31 -11.65 -0.67 15.67
N ILE A 32 -10.48 -0.19 15.29
CA ILE A 32 -9.79 -0.52 14.05
C ILE A 32 -8.47 -1.17 14.42
N THR A 33 -8.27 -2.39 13.91
CA THR A 33 -7.00 -3.12 14.07
C THR A 33 -6.42 -3.38 12.69
N THR A 34 -5.19 -2.98 12.51
CA THR A 34 -4.46 -3.14 11.24
C THR A 34 -3.28 -4.08 11.41
N ILE A 35 -3.01 -4.88 10.38
CA ILE A 35 -1.89 -5.82 10.32
C ILE A 35 -1.19 -5.57 8.99
N SER A 36 0.10 -5.29 9.01
CA SER A 36 0.93 -5.04 7.81
C SER A 36 0.37 -3.96 6.87
N THR A 37 -0.42 -3.03 7.40
CA THR A 37 -1.14 -2.03 6.60
C THR A 37 -0.24 -0.84 6.28
N PRO A 38 -0.13 -0.43 5.01
CA PRO A 38 0.70 0.71 4.60
C PRO A 38 0.01 2.05 4.91
N HIS A 39 -0.06 2.46 6.17
CA HIS A 39 -0.66 3.73 6.58
C HIS A 39 -0.04 4.96 5.91
N ASN A 40 1.24 4.87 5.56
CA ASN A 40 1.98 5.94 4.92
C ASN A 40 2.44 5.55 3.51
N GLY A 41 1.72 4.62 2.88
CA GLY A 41 2.07 4.05 1.59
C GLY A 41 3.22 3.05 1.67
N SER A 42 3.67 2.61 0.51
CA SER A 42 4.84 1.74 0.33
C SER A 42 5.71 2.23 -0.81
N ASN A 43 7.02 2.21 -0.58
CA ASN A 43 7.99 2.51 -1.62
C ASN A 43 7.98 1.47 -2.76
N ILE A 44 7.26 0.36 -2.62
CA ILE A 44 7.09 -0.60 -3.72
C ILE A 44 6.40 0.04 -4.93
N VAL A 45 5.49 1.00 -4.71
CA VAL A 45 4.75 1.66 -5.79
C VAL A 45 5.65 2.46 -6.71
N PRO A 46 6.42 3.47 -6.24
CA PRO A 46 7.34 4.19 -7.11
C PRO A 46 8.41 3.27 -7.71
N ILE A 47 8.91 2.27 -6.97
CA ILE A 47 9.85 1.28 -7.50
C ILE A 47 9.24 0.52 -8.68
N MET A 48 7.99 0.06 -8.55
CA MET A 48 7.32 -0.67 -9.63
C MET A 48 7.04 0.22 -10.82
N LEU A 49 6.66 1.46 -10.62
CA LEU A 49 6.46 2.43 -11.72
C LEU A 49 7.77 2.74 -12.46
N ASP A 50 8.90 2.80 -11.76
CA ASP A 50 10.22 3.03 -12.34
C ASP A 50 10.75 1.80 -13.11
N ILE A 51 10.52 0.59 -12.59
CA ILE A 51 11.08 -0.65 -13.14
C ILE A 51 10.17 -1.27 -14.19
N PHE A 52 8.87 -1.09 -14.10
CA PHE A 52 7.89 -1.76 -14.95
C PHE A 52 8.10 -1.49 -16.46
N PRO A 53 8.36 -0.26 -16.93
CA PRO A 53 8.69 0.00 -18.32
C PRO A 53 9.94 -0.77 -18.79
N ILE A 54 10.96 -0.87 -17.91
CA ILE A 54 12.19 -1.59 -18.21
C ILE A 54 11.95 -3.10 -18.29
N ALA A 55 11.18 -3.64 -17.35
CA ALA A 55 10.83 -5.07 -17.33
C ALA A 55 10.02 -5.47 -18.57
N LEU A 56 9.12 -4.60 -19.03
CA LEU A 56 8.35 -4.82 -20.24
C LEU A 56 9.21 -4.77 -21.51
N SER A 57 10.16 -3.85 -21.59
CA SER A 57 11.08 -3.76 -22.74
C SER A 57 11.99 -5.00 -22.87
N LEU A 58 12.23 -5.71 -21.76
CA LEU A 58 13.00 -6.94 -21.71
C LEU A 58 12.15 -8.22 -21.94
N ALA A 59 10.83 -8.15 -21.82
CA ALA A 59 9.94 -9.30 -21.95
C ALA A 59 10.10 -10.07 -23.28
N PRO A 60 10.32 -9.44 -24.44
CA PRO A 60 10.59 -10.14 -25.71
C PRO A 60 11.87 -10.99 -25.68
N TRP A 61 12.87 -10.62 -24.87
CA TRP A 61 14.15 -11.32 -24.77
C TRP A 61 14.07 -12.62 -23.98
N PHE A 62 13.10 -12.74 -23.09
CA PHE A 62 12.88 -13.93 -22.27
C PHE A 62 12.03 -15.01 -22.96
N GLY A 63 11.67 -14.83 -24.22
CA GLY A 63 11.32 -15.83 -25.26
C GLY A 63 10.29 -16.91 -24.95
N SER A 64 9.71 -16.96 -23.73
CA SER A 64 8.86 -18.08 -23.31
C SER A 64 7.59 -17.68 -22.56
N VAL A 65 7.27 -16.40 -22.47
CA VAL A 65 6.01 -15.98 -21.85
C VAL A 65 4.92 -15.99 -22.92
N ASN A 66 4.05 -17.02 -22.86
CA ASN A 66 2.91 -17.13 -23.76
C ASN A 66 2.03 -15.87 -23.64
N ASN A 67 1.68 -15.28 -24.77
CA ASN A 67 0.81 -14.09 -24.84
C ASN A 67 -0.44 -14.21 -23.97
N LYS A 68 -1.04 -15.40 -23.86
CA LYS A 68 -2.20 -15.64 -22.98
C LYS A 68 -1.91 -15.48 -21.49
N THR A 69 -0.70 -15.76 -21.04
CA THR A 69 -0.30 -15.57 -19.64
C THR A 69 -0.03 -14.10 -19.36
N ILE A 70 0.58 -13.40 -20.32
CA ILE A 70 0.79 -11.97 -20.26
C ILE A 70 -0.56 -11.25 -20.27
N ASP A 71 -1.46 -11.61 -21.17
CA ASP A 71 -2.81 -11.03 -21.28
C ASP A 71 -3.62 -11.21 -19.99
N ARG A 72 -3.45 -12.35 -19.28
CA ARG A 72 -4.10 -12.58 -17.97
C ARG A 72 -3.48 -11.77 -16.82
N LEU A 73 -2.16 -11.64 -16.81
CA LEU A 73 -1.44 -10.89 -15.76
C LEU A 73 -1.64 -9.38 -15.89
N TYR A 74 -1.89 -8.89 -17.10
CA TYR A 74 -1.99 -7.46 -17.42
C TYR A 74 -3.38 -7.05 -17.92
N ASN A 75 -4.39 -7.88 -17.73
CA ASN A 75 -5.77 -7.44 -17.83
C ASN A 75 -6.12 -6.73 -16.51
N PHE A 76 -5.88 -5.43 -16.48
CA PHE A 76 -6.14 -4.57 -15.32
C PHE A 76 -7.63 -4.20 -15.19
N ASP A 77 -8.54 -4.95 -15.80
CA ASP A 77 -9.97 -4.66 -15.87
C ASP A 77 -10.25 -3.21 -16.33
N LEU A 78 -9.46 -2.75 -17.30
CA LEU A 78 -9.54 -1.39 -17.84
C LEU A 78 -10.67 -1.21 -18.89
N GLU A 79 -11.48 -2.22 -19.10
CA GLU A 79 -12.59 -2.21 -20.05
C GLU A 79 -13.58 -1.06 -19.78
N HIS A 80 -13.91 -0.85 -18.50
CA HIS A 80 -14.81 0.23 -18.10
C HIS A 80 -14.24 1.65 -18.28
N TRP A 81 -12.92 1.74 -18.54
CA TRP A 81 -12.24 2.98 -18.91
C TRP A 81 -12.02 3.09 -20.43
N GLY A 82 -12.43 2.09 -21.22
CA GLY A 82 -12.13 2.01 -22.66
C GLY A 82 -10.65 1.88 -22.97
N LEU A 83 -9.88 1.35 -22.02
CA LEU A 83 -8.41 1.26 -22.07
C LEU A 83 -7.91 -0.18 -22.15
N GLU A 84 -8.78 -1.15 -22.43
CA GLU A 84 -8.35 -2.53 -22.70
C GLU A 84 -7.34 -2.59 -23.85
N ARG A 85 -6.48 -3.60 -23.81
CA ARG A 85 -5.51 -3.84 -24.89
C ARG A 85 -6.24 -4.22 -26.17
N ARG A 86 -5.93 -3.55 -27.26
CA ARG A 86 -6.55 -3.79 -28.57
C ARG A 86 -6.02 -5.09 -29.20
N PRO A 87 -6.83 -5.82 -29.98
CA PRO A 87 -6.36 -6.98 -30.70
C PRO A 87 -5.17 -6.63 -31.62
N GLY A 88 -4.05 -7.35 -31.43
CA GLY A 88 -2.82 -7.10 -32.18
C GLY A 88 -1.96 -5.93 -31.73
N GLU A 89 -2.37 -5.17 -30.71
CA GLU A 89 -1.58 -4.08 -30.14
C GLU A 89 -0.33 -4.67 -29.42
N SER A 90 0.84 -4.10 -29.70
CA SER A 90 2.04 -4.47 -28.94
C SER A 90 1.95 -4.00 -27.50
N PHE A 91 2.75 -4.61 -26.59
CA PHE A 91 2.79 -4.17 -25.20
C PHE A 91 3.31 -2.74 -25.05
N ASP A 92 4.31 -2.38 -25.82
CA ASP A 92 4.91 -1.04 -25.81
C ASP A 92 3.90 0.03 -26.25
N ASP A 93 3.12 -0.26 -27.31
CA ASP A 93 2.07 0.64 -27.79
C ASP A 93 0.94 0.77 -26.77
N PHE A 94 0.50 -0.36 -26.20
CA PHE A 94 -0.52 -0.38 -25.16
C PHE A 94 -0.08 0.43 -23.94
N PHE A 95 1.14 0.22 -23.47
CA PHE A 95 1.67 0.91 -22.30
C PHE A 95 1.89 2.40 -22.55
N SER A 96 2.39 2.74 -23.75
CA SER A 96 2.51 4.15 -24.17
C SER A 96 1.13 4.83 -24.21
N ARG A 97 0.11 4.13 -24.67
CA ARG A 97 -1.27 4.63 -24.69
C ARG A 97 -1.84 4.82 -23.28
N LEU A 98 -1.59 3.87 -22.36
CA LEU A 98 -1.98 4.00 -20.95
C LEU A 98 -1.29 5.17 -20.28
N SER A 99 0.01 5.29 -20.44
CA SER A 99 0.82 6.36 -19.83
C SER A 99 0.45 7.75 -20.32
N ASN A 100 -0.06 7.86 -21.54
CA ASN A 100 -0.52 9.11 -22.13
C ASN A 100 -2.05 9.33 -21.99
N SER A 101 -2.75 8.45 -21.28
CA SER A 101 -4.17 8.59 -21.02
C SER A 101 -4.46 9.35 -19.73
N PRO A 102 -5.65 9.96 -19.57
CA PRO A 102 -6.02 10.64 -18.33
C PRO A 102 -5.98 9.74 -17.08
N ILE A 103 -6.01 8.41 -17.24
CA ILE A 103 -5.93 7.47 -16.11
C ILE A 103 -4.56 7.54 -15.41
N SER A 104 -3.49 7.86 -16.13
CA SER A 104 -2.14 7.96 -15.55
C SER A 104 -2.03 9.08 -14.50
N GLU A 105 -2.88 10.09 -14.63
CA GLU A 105 -2.96 11.23 -13.69
C GLU A 105 -4.10 11.04 -12.67
N SER A 106 -4.83 9.94 -12.76
CA SER A 106 -5.98 9.70 -11.89
C SER A 106 -5.55 9.32 -10.48
N LYS A 107 -6.13 10.00 -9.49
CA LYS A 107 -6.01 9.62 -8.08
C LYS A 107 -6.92 8.45 -7.69
N ASN A 108 -7.79 7.97 -8.58
CA ASN A 108 -8.68 6.83 -8.35
C ASN A 108 -8.01 5.48 -8.69
N LEU A 109 -6.72 5.37 -8.44
CA LEU A 109 -5.93 4.15 -8.66
C LEU A 109 -5.29 3.69 -7.35
N CYS A 110 -5.24 2.38 -7.16
CA CYS A 110 -4.55 1.81 -6.00
C CYS A 110 -3.06 2.20 -5.94
N SER A 111 -2.43 2.46 -7.10
CA SER A 111 -1.07 2.99 -7.18
C SER A 111 -0.95 4.38 -6.55
N TRP A 112 -1.96 5.24 -6.67
CA TRP A 112 -1.98 6.51 -5.95
C TRP A 112 -2.19 6.29 -4.45
N GLU A 113 -3.23 5.57 -4.06
CA GLU A 113 -3.57 5.36 -2.64
C GLU A 113 -2.47 4.64 -1.85
N LEU A 114 -1.73 3.74 -2.51
CA LEU A 114 -0.62 3.01 -1.90
C LEU A 114 0.73 3.74 -2.03
N SER A 115 0.80 4.84 -2.76
CA SER A 115 2.01 5.66 -2.81
C SER A 115 2.21 6.44 -1.50
N PRO A 116 3.44 6.79 -1.13
CA PRO A 116 3.68 7.67 0.03
C PRO A 116 2.97 9.01 -0.09
N GLU A 117 2.87 9.57 -1.29
CA GLU A 117 2.21 10.84 -1.57
C GLU A 117 0.69 10.76 -1.36
N GLY A 118 0.04 9.73 -1.93
CA GLY A 118 -1.39 9.51 -1.78
C GLY A 118 -1.79 9.20 -0.36
N ALA A 119 -1.01 8.37 0.34
CA ALA A 119 -1.21 8.08 1.75
C ALA A 119 -1.06 9.33 2.63
N LYS A 120 -0.08 10.19 2.32
CA LYS A 120 0.10 11.46 3.01
C LYS A 120 -1.11 12.38 2.82
N GLU A 121 -1.61 12.53 1.59
CA GLU A 121 -2.81 13.31 1.29
C GLU A 121 -4.01 12.81 2.08
N PHE A 122 -4.24 11.48 2.08
CA PHE A 122 -5.30 10.85 2.86
C PHE A 122 -5.16 11.12 4.37
N ASN A 123 -3.97 10.95 4.92
CA ASN A 123 -3.73 11.16 6.35
C ASN A 123 -3.88 12.62 6.79
N GLN A 124 -3.61 13.58 5.90
CA GLN A 124 -3.83 15.01 6.17
C GLN A 124 -5.31 15.40 6.14
N GLN A 125 -6.11 14.68 5.37
CA GLN A 125 -7.53 14.97 5.20
C GLN A 125 -8.40 14.32 6.27
N TYR A 126 -7.97 13.17 6.81
CA TYR A 126 -8.79 12.35 7.70
C TYR A 126 -8.05 12.02 9.00
N GLU A 127 -8.55 12.60 10.09
CA GLU A 127 -8.05 12.36 11.44
C GLU A 127 -8.71 11.14 12.10
N GLU A 128 -8.18 10.72 13.24
CA GLU A 128 -8.75 9.67 14.07
C GLU A 128 -9.98 10.18 14.83
N GLU A 129 -10.90 9.26 15.10
CA GLU A 129 -12.07 9.52 15.91
C GLU A 129 -11.83 9.29 17.41
N ASP A 130 -12.15 10.27 18.23
CA ASP A 130 -11.92 10.23 19.68
C ASP A 130 -12.54 9.03 20.40
N SER A 131 -13.61 8.45 19.84
CA SER A 131 -14.36 7.34 20.44
C SER A 131 -13.92 5.95 19.99
N VAL A 132 -12.96 5.85 19.05
CA VAL A 132 -12.50 4.60 18.43
C VAL A 132 -11.13 4.19 18.95
N TYR A 133 -10.95 2.89 19.20
CA TYR A 133 -9.64 2.32 19.51
C TYR A 133 -8.88 2.02 18.22
N TYR A 134 -7.61 2.43 18.13
CA TYR A 134 -6.75 2.15 17.00
C TYR A 134 -5.56 1.29 17.41
N PHE A 135 -5.45 0.11 16.81
CA PHE A 135 -4.36 -0.81 17.06
C PHE A 135 -3.64 -1.17 15.77
N SER A 136 -2.33 -1.31 15.84
CA SER A 136 -1.53 -1.76 14.70
C SER A 136 -0.57 -2.87 15.08
N PHE A 137 -0.35 -3.76 14.12
CA PHE A 137 0.74 -4.74 14.11
C PHE A 137 1.61 -4.44 12.89
N SER A 138 2.87 -4.15 13.12
CA SER A 138 3.86 -3.97 12.08
C SER A 138 4.57 -5.29 11.81
N THR A 139 4.96 -5.55 10.59
CA THR A 139 5.73 -6.74 10.20
C THR A 139 7.08 -6.36 9.58
N TYR A 140 8.01 -7.28 9.61
CA TYR A 140 9.28 -7.21 8.88
C TYR A 140 9.84 -8.61 8.65
N SER A 141 10.55 -8.78 7.58
CA SER A 141 11.33 -9.99 7.32
C SER A 141 12.64 -9.63 6.61
N THR A 142 13.28 -8.59 7.14
CA THR A 142 14.57 -8.12 6.66
C THR A 142 15.51 -7.84 7.83
N LYS A 143 16.82 -7.95 7.57
CA LYS A 143 17.89 -7.61 8.50
C LYS A 143 18.87 -6.63 7.87
N VAL A 144 19.51 -5.83 8.70
CA VAL A 144 20.55 -4.89 8.25
C VAL A 144 21.68 -5.66 7.58
N LYS A 145 22.12 -5.17 6.42
CA LYS A 145 23.31 -5.68 5.75
C LYS A 145 24.54 -5.20 6.50
N GLU A 146 25.46 -6.11 6.81
CA GLU A 146 26.69 -5.79 7.53
C GLU A 146 27.46 -4.63 6.86
N GLY A 147 27.92 -3.68 7.68
CA GLY A 147 28.63 -2.49 7.22
C GLY A 147 27.77 -1.49 6.45
N SER A 148 26.45 -1.54 6.56
CA SER A 148 25.53 -0.70 5.80
C SER A 148 24.31 -0.31 6.62
N VAL A 149 23.57 0.70 6.15
CA VAL A 149 22.23 1.06 6.64
C VAL A 149 21.14 0.32 5.88
N PHE A 150 21.46 -0.29 4.75
CA PHE A 150 20.51 -1.01 3.92
C PHE A 150 20.08 -2.34 4.54
N HIS A 151 18.89 -2.77 4.18
CA HIS A 151 18.35 -4.05 4.60
C HIS A 151 18.41 -5.11 3.47
N LYS A 152 18.44 -6.37 3.86
CA LYS A 152 18.31 -7.53 2.97
C LYS A 152 17.29 -8.51 3.56
N PRO A 153 16.64 -9.34 2.74
CA PRO A 153 15.77 -10.42 3.23
C PRO A 153 16.45 -11.28 4.28
N ASP A 154 15.71 -11.69 5.28
CA ASP A 154 16.15 -12.72 6.23
C ASP A 154 15.57 -14.10 5.87
N SER A 155 15.78 -15.11 6.72
CA SER A 155 15.34 -16.48 6.47
C SER A 155 13.84 -16.70 6.56
N GLU A 156 13.12 -15.78 7.19
CA GLU A 156 11.67 -15.88 7.40
C GLU A 156 10.89 -15.32 6.19
N MET A 157 11.57 -14.59 5.28
CA MET A 157 10.93 -14.06 4.08
C MET A 157 10.74 -15.16 3.04
N SER A 158 9.53 -15.30 2.54
CA SER A 158 9.20 -16.14 1.38
C SER A 158 10.06 -15.77 0.18
N ILE A 159 10.57 -16.79 -0.54
CA ILE A 159 11.46 -16.60 -1.69
C ILE A 159 10.83 -15.72 -2.79
N HIS A 160 9.51 -15.75 -2.91
CA HIS A 160 8.77 -14.93 -3.88
C HIS A 160 8.82 -13.43 -3.57
N LEU A 161 9.01 -13.06 -2.30
CA LEU A 161 9.13 -11.68 -1.84
C LEU A 161 10.56 -11.16 -1.78
N TRP A 162 11.56 -12.01 -2.03
CA TRP A 162 12.96 -11.61 -2.00
C TRP A 162 13.29 -10.47 -2.98
N PRO A 163 12.82 -10.50 -4.25
CA PRO A 163 13.12 -9.41 -5.18
C PRO A 163 12.63 -8.06 -4.68
N THR A 164 11.38 -7.98 -4.24
CA THR A 164 10.78 -6.75 -3.72
C THR A 164 11.38 -6.33 -2.39
N GLY A 165 11.64 -7.29 -1.49
CA GLY A 165 12.31 -7.05 -0.22
C GLY A 165 13.73 -6.47 -0.38
N ILE A 166 14.49 -6.92 -1.40
CA ILE A 166 15.79 -6.35 -1.74
C ILE A 166 15.65 -4.93 -2.28
N LEU A 167 14.68 -4.69 -3.17
CA LEU A 167 14.45 -3.36 -3.76
C LEU A 167 14.05 -2.36 -2.68
N LEU A 168 13.08 -2.68 -1.85
CA LEU A 168 12.66 -1.86 -0.71
C LEU A 168 13.81 -1.62 0.27
N GLY A 169 14.62 -2.64 0.54
CA GLY A 169 15.71 -2.58 1.51
C GLY A 169 16.90 -1.70 1.09
N LYS A 170 16.92 -1.17 -0.13
CA LYS A 170 17.99 -0.31 -0.67
C LYS A 170 17.51 0.83 -1.55
N TYR A 171 16.22 1.17 -1.49
CA TYR A 171 15.64 2.20 -2.34
C TYR A 171 16.25 3.57 -2.06
N ASN A 172 16.98 4.11 -3.02
CA ASN A 172 17.77 5.34 -2.84
C ASN A 172 16.91 6.59 -2.58
N ASN A 173 15.67 6.60 -3.05
CA ASN A 173 14.74 7.70 -2.83
C ASN A 173 13.87 7.50 -1.59
N ALA A 174 14.24 6.56 -0.70
CA ALA A 174 13.57 6.42 0.59
C ALA A 174 13.67 7.72 1.39
N ILE A 175 12.61 8.05 2.13
CA ILE A 175 12.50 9.28 2.93
C ILE A 175 13.64 9.34 3.95
N ASP A 176 13.92 8.22 4.61
CA ASP A 176 15.04 8.05 5.52
C ASP A 176 15.40 6.55 5.68
N SER A 177 16.43 6.24 6.48
CA SER A 177 16.89 4.87 6.69
C SER A 177 15.89 3.96 7.40
N GLY A 178 14.88 4.49 8.08
CA GLY A 178 13.79 3.73 8.71
C GLY A 178 12.91 3.02 7.68
N TRP A 179 12.92 3.50 6.44
CA TRP A 179 12.16 2.91 5.34
C TRP A 179 12.80 1.68 4.71
N TYR A 180 14.03 1.31 5.06
CA TYR A 180 14.66 0.10 4.50
C TYR A 180 14.17 -1.20 5.14
N LYS A 181 13.71 -1.15 6.40
CA LYS A 181 13.10 -2.31 7.05
C LYS A 181 11.73 -2.57 6.44
N ASN A 182 11.49 -3.82 5.97
CA ASN A 182 10.27 -4.17 5.26
C ASN A 182 9.92 -5.65 5.42
N ASP A 183 8.70 -6.02 5.04
CA ASP A 183 8.18 -7.38 5.01
C ASP A 183 8.11 -7.99 3.60
N GLY A 184 8.77 -7.37 2.64
CA GLY A 184 8.79 -7.76 1.23
C GLY A 184 7.81 -6.99 0.34
N VAL A 185 6.81 -6.31 0.91
CA VAL A 185 5.80 -5.51 0.19
C VAL A 185 5.67 -4.11 0.75
N VAL A 186 5.70 -3.98 2.07
CA VAL A 186 5.47 -2.71 2.78
C VAL A 186 6.66 -2.40 3.69
N ASN A 187 6.99 -1.13 3.80
CA ASN A 187 8.02 -0.64 4.71
C ASN A 187 7.48 -0.65 6.15
N SER A 188 8.21 -1.27 7.08
CA SER A 188 7.72 -1.50 8.47
C SER A 188 7.33 -0.23 9.21
N VAL A 189 8.03 0.88 8.95
CA VAL A 189 7.71 2.18 9.54
C VAL A 189 6.32 2.67 9.13
N SER A 190 5.91 2.37 7.90
CA SER A 190 4.59 2.73 7.38
C SER A 190 3.43 1.98 8.03
N MET A 191 3.70 0.84 8.67
CA MET A 191 2.65 -0.01 9.24
C MET A 191 2.28 0.35 10.68
N SER A 192 3.05 1.20 11.33
CA SER A 192 2.88 1.48 12.76
C SER A 192 1.66 2.37 13.04
N HIS A 193 1.50 3.42 12.29
CA HIS A 193 0.41 4.40 12.38
C HIS A 193 0.50 5.39 11.21
N PRO A 194 -0.57 6.12 10.89
CA PRO A 194 -0.51 7.26 9.97
C PRO A 194 0.42 8.35 10.54
N PHE A 195 1.28 8.93 9.69
CA PHE A 195 2.13 10.05 10.13
C PHE A 195 1.27 11.28 10.44
N GLY A 196 1.60 11.96 11.53
CA GLY A 196 0.81 13.08 12.05
C GLY A 196 -0.23 12.68 13.08
N SER A 197 -0.59 11.39 13.16
CA SER A 197 -1.56 10.89 14.13
C SER A 197 -1.05 10.92 15.56
N LYS A 198 -1.97 11.02 16.51
CA LYS A 198 -1.67 10.84 17.93
C LYS A 198 -1.30 9.38 18.20
N VAL A 199 -0.17 9.17 18.86
CA VAL A 199 0.36 7.85 19.20
C VAL A 199 0.58 7.73 20.69
N VAL A 200 0.19 6.61 21.29
CA VAL A 200 0.46 6.31 22.70
C VAL A 200 1.00 4.88 22.83
N PRO A 201 1.78 4.58 23.87
CA PRO A 201 2.24 3.22 24.15
C PRO A 201 1.06 2.27 24.36
N PHE A 202 1.10 1.08 23.73
CA PHE A 202 0.08 0.07 23.94
C PHE A 202 0.07 -0.43 25.38
N ASN A 203 -1.10 -0.38 26.00
CA ASN A 203 -1.32 -0.96 27.33
C ASN A 203 -2.58 -1.84 27.30
N ARG A 204 -2.41 -3.16 27.36
CA ARG A 204 -3.51 -4.13 27.32
C ARG A 204 -4.56 -3.91 28.41
N ARG A 205 -4.17 -3.41 29.59
CA ARG A 205 -5.09 -3.21 30.73
C ARG A 205 -5.84 -1.90 30.68
N ASN A 206 -5.30 -0.94 29.94
CA ASN A 206 -5.89 0.40 29.82
C ASN A 206 -5.67 0.95 28.39
N PRO A 207 -6.38 0.38 27.38
CA PRO A 207 -6.30 0.91 26.02
C PRO A 207 -6.92 2.31 25.95
N VAL A 208 -6.43 3.13 25.03
CA VAL A 208 -6.86 4.53 24.85
C VAL A 208 -7.56 4.68 23.52
N THR A 209 -8.67 5.41 23.47
CA THR A 209 -9.35 5.79 22.23
C THR A 209 -8.72 7.05 21.62
N GLY A 210 -9.00 7.32 20.34
CA GLY A 210 -8.53 8.50 19.63
C GLY A 210 -7.01 8.57 19.43
N ALA A 211 -6.31 7.44 19.56
CA ALA A 211 -4.87 7.37 19.39
C ALA A 211 -4.42 5.99 18.90
N TRP A 212 -3.42 5.97 18.03
CA TRP A 212 -2.81 4.74 17.55
C TRP A 212 -1.92 4.10 18.62
N GLN A 213 -2.00 2.78 18.71
CA GLN A 213 -1.26 1.97 19.67
C GLN A 213 -0.61 0.81 18.88
N LEU A 214 0.71 0.90 18.68
CA LEU A 214 1.47 -0.22 18.11
C LEU A 214 1.54 -1.35 19.14
N VAL A 215 0.82 -2.43 18.86
CA VAL A 215 0.74 -3.59 19.77
C VAL A 215 2.04 -4.38 19.73
N LYS A 216 2.54 -4.67 18.53
CA LYS A 216 3.77 -5.43 18.33
C LYS A 216 4.32 -5.26 16.93
N THR A 217 5.65 -5.38 16.81
CA THR A 217 6.33 -5.60 15.53
C THR A 217 6.76 -7.06 15.46
N LEU A 218 6.31 -7.78 14.43
CA LEU A 218 6.49 -9.21 14.25
C LEU A 218 7.54 -9.49 13.17
N ASN A 219 8.38 -10.50 13.37
CA ASN A 219 9.26 -11.00 12.32
C ASN A 219 8.48 -11.99 11.45
N MET A 220 7.83 -11.46 10.44
CA MET A 220 6.97 -12.16 9.49
C MET A 220 7.01 -11.41 8.17
N ASP A 221 6.90 -12.10 7.06
CA ASP A 221 6.70 -11.47 5.76
C ASP A 221 5.23 -11.09 5.53
N HIS A 222 4.95 -10.47 4.39
CA HIS A 222 3.61 -9.96 4.06
C HIS A 222 2.58 -11.07 3.77
N GLN A 223 3.01 -12.32 3.57
CA GLN A 223 2.15 -13.47 3.23
C GLN A 223 1.94 -14.44 4.41
N ALA A 224 2.62 -14.22 5.53
CA ALA A 224 2.59 -15.10 6.70
C ALA A 224 1.33 -14.97 7.55
#